data_b02c1cd644918a19b62b69815483a338
#
_entry.id   b02c1cd644918a19b62b69815483a338
#
_cell.length_a   1.000
_cell.length_b   1.000
_cell.length_c   1.000
_cell.angle_alpha   90.00
_cell.angle_beta   90.00
_cell.angle_gamma   90.00
#
_symmetry.space_group_name_H-M   'P 1'
#
loop_
_entity.id
_entity.type
_entity.pdbx_description
1 polymer ?
#
loop_
_entity_poly.entity_id
_entity_poly.type
_entity_poly.pdbx_seq_one_letter_code
_entity_poly.pdbx_strand_id
1 'polypeptide(L)'
;MNLLRKIAMPVMRILLVLAFQIFFAALCSAAPAAAPDDVPRSIAPYFKTATSSPKAPDADGFLQRWLLLEPINKPNRSNTVFTDSYVRNAFNTEYFPNQSTVIPHDGDKVKVGDQELAWHALDSANFNVKLFRFAYGLNKPTYGVIFWAVTIVNSPREMQNVRLAAGSNSASIWWVNGQEAVDLFDDRRMVMDDVVSKRLTLHRGRNVIRGAVINGPGLSDFCVRFIDENGDPIKDLTVSLDNAGK
;
A
#
# COMPACT_ATOMS: atom_id res chain seq x y z
N MET A 1 52.20 -65.24 14.64
CA MET A 1 52.40 -64.08 13.77
C MET A 1 51.05 -63.50 13.34
N ASN A 2 50.03 -63.48 14.22
CA ASN A 2 48.63 -63.06 13.86
C ASN A 2 47.89 -62.21 14.94
N LEU A 3 48.64 -61.78 15.99
CA LEU A 3 47.97 -60.96 17.06
C LEU A 3 48.17 -59.45 16.92
N LEU A 4 49.26 -59.03 16.24
CA LEU A 4 49.58 -57.61 16.06
C LEU A 4 48.80 -56.90 14.93
N ARG A 5 48.11 -57.67 14.03
CA ARG A 5 47.30 -57.07 12.95
C ARG A 5 45.87 -56.71 13.32
N LYS A 6 45.34 -57.21 14.47
CA LYS A 6 43.95 -56.93 14.90
C LYS A 6 43.78 -55.70 15.80
N ILE A 7 44.86 -55.12 16.33
CA ILE A 7 44.78 -54.01 17.25
C ILE A 7 44.99 -52.65 16.55
N ALA A 8 45.61 -52.62 15.36
CA ALA A 8 45.92 -51.39 14.64
C ALA A 8 44.72 -50.77 13.86
N MET A 9 43.72 -51.59 13.48
CA MET A 9 42.60 -51.08 12.67
C MET A 9 41.52 -50.28 13.43
N PRO A 10 41.16 -50.56 14.67
CA PRO A 10 40.14 -49.77 15.36
C PRO A 10 40.61 -48.40 15.80
N VAL A 11 41.90 -48.24 16.13
CA VAL A 11 42.44 -46.98 16.62
C VAL A 11 42.53 -45.94 15.49
N MET A 12 42.91 -46.35 14.29
CA MET A 12 43.00 -45.43 13.14
C MET A 12 41.64 -44.96 12.63
N ARG A 13 40.56 -45.80 12.78
CA ARG A 13 39.18 -45.39 12.44
C ARG A 13 38.60 -44.39 13.46
N ILE A 14 38.93 -44.53 14.74
CA ILE A 14 38.48 -43.61 15.79
C ILE A 14 39.17 -42.25 15.66
N LEU A 15 40.46 -42.20 15.34
CA LEU A 15 41.18 -40.95 15.10
C LEU A 15 40.70 -40.21 13.85
N LEU A 16 40.32 -40.91 12.78
CA LEU A 16 39.77 -40.27 11.56
C LEU A 16 38.36 -39.69 11.79
N VAL A 17 37.53 -40.36 12.60
CA VAL A 17 36.18 -39.89 12.92
C VAL A 17 36.22 -38.68 13.85
N LEU A 18 37.15 -38.65 14.82
CA LEU A 18 37.32 -37.48 15.69
C LEU A 18 37.90 -36.26 14.95
N ALA A 19 38.83 -36.48 14.00
CA ALA A 19 39.36 -35.37 13.18
C ALA A 19 38.29 -34.79 12.24
N PHE A 20 37.36 -35.60 11.74
CA PHE A 20 36.28 -35.15 10.87
C PHE A 20 35.19 -34.39 11.66
N GLN A 21 34.94 -34.77 12.91
CA GLN A 21 33.97 -34.04 13.76
C GLN A 21 34.50 -32.68 14.23
N ILE A 22 35.80 -32.54 14.47
CA ILE A 22 36.39 -31.26 14.86
C ILE A 22 36.41 -30.28 13.67
N PHE A 23 36.54 -30.77 12.42
CA PHE A 23 36.55 -29.90 11.25
C PHE A 23 35.14 -29.42 10.86
N PHE A 24 34.08 -30.20 11.21
CA PHE A 24 32.70 -29.79 10.94
C PHE A 24 32.13 -28.82 11.98
N ALA A 25 32.67 -28.82 13.20
CA ALA A 25 32.27 -27.87 14.26
C ALA A 25 32.81 -26.45 14.08
N ALA A 26 33.90 -26.29 13.29
CA ALA A 26 34.50 -24.98 13.04
C ALA A 26 33.84 -24.20 11.86
N LEU A 27 32.97 -24.82 11.08
CA LEU A 27 32.31 -24.21 9.91
C LEU A 27 30.91 -23.71 10.18
N CYS A 28 30.39 -23.85 11.40
CA CYS A 28 29.00 -23.46 11.76
C CYS A 28 28.91 -22.24 12.68
N SER A 29 29.94 -21.39 12.73
CA SER A 29 29.91 -20.21 13.62
C SER A 29 30.15 -18.89 12.88
N ALA A 30 29.65 -18.75 11.67
CA ALA A 30 29.40 -17.44 11.13
C ALA A 30 27.88 -17.18 11.30
N ALA A 31 27.54 -16.58 12.43
CA ALA A 31 26.23 -15.94 12.53
C ALA A 31 26.10 -14.97 11.34
N PRO A 32 24.98 -14.98 10.60
CA PRO A 32 24.80 -13.97 9.57
C PRO A 32 24.97 -12.60 10.24
N ALA A 33 25.87 -11.79 9.68
CA ALA A 33 26.03 -10.41 10.10
C ALA A 33 24.63 -9.79 10.08
N ALA A 34 24.21 -9.23 11.22
CA ALA A 34 22.97 -8.47 11.29
C ALA A 34 23.01 -7.46 10.14
N ALA A 35 21.98 -7.49 9.30
CA ALA A 35 21.83 -6.46 8.29
C ALA A 35 21.90 -5.10 9.00
N PRO A 36 22.64 -4.13 8.49
CA PRO A 36 22.73 -2.84 9.14
C PRO A 36 21.33 -2.24 9.24
N ASP A 37 20.80 -2.11 10.45
CA ASP A 37 19.53 -1.45 10.78
C ASP A 37 19.58 0.07 10.53
N ASP A 38 20.61 0.57 9.88
CA ASP A 38 20.95 2.00 9.77
C ASP A 38 20.60 2.64 8.43
N VAL A 39 19.81 2.00 7.56
CA VAL A 39 19.29 2.73 6.40
C VAL A 39 18.13 3.61 6.88
N PRO A 40 18.26 4.95 6.84
CA PRO A 40 17.19 5.83 7.27
C PRO A 40 15.91 5.50 6.53
N ARG A 41 14.83 5.23 7.25
CA ARG A 41 13.52 5.01 6.65
C ARG A 41 13.07 6.29 5.95
N SER A 42 12.66 6.18 4.72
CA SER A 42 12.23 7.32 3.89
C SER A 42 11.10 6.90 2.95
N ILE A 43 10.21 7.84 2.68
CA ILE A 43 9.19 7.67 1.64
C ILE A 43 9.78 7.80 0.23
N ALA A 44 10.95 8.44 0.09
CA ALA A 44 11.67 8.48 -1.17
C ALA A 44 12.26 7.08 -1.51
N PRO A 45 12.39 6.71 -2.79
CA PRO A 45 12.07 7.51 -3.98
C PRO A 45 10.60 7.41 -4.44
N TYR A 46 9.72 6.76 -3.67
CA TYR A 46 8.35 6.43 -4.08
C TYR A 46 7.40 7.62 -4.04
N PHE A 47 7.70 8.60 -3.18
CA PHE A 47 6.87 9.78 -2.98
C PHE A 47 7.70 11.05 -2.91
N LYS A 48 7.06 12.15 -3.35
CA LYS A 48 7.51 13.53 -3.12
C LYS A 48 6.36 14.30 -2.48
N THR A 49 6.68 15.31 -1.69
CA THR A 49 5.67 16.24 -1.18
C THR A 49 4.95 16.92 -2.36
N ALA A 50 3.63 16.92 -2.32
CA ALA A 50 2.82 17.57 -3.34
C ALA A 50 3.02 19.09 -3.30
N THR A 51 3.00 19.71 -4.47
CA THR A 51 3.03 21.17 -4.59
C THR A 51 1.61 21.73 -4.62
N SER A 52 1.47 23.05 -4.42
CA SER A 52 0.20 23.77 -4.55
C SER A 52 -0.32 23.85 -5.99
N SER A 53 0.56 23.72 -6.99
CA SER A 53 0.16 23.76 -8.40
C SER A 53 -0.63 22.51 -8.78
N PRO A 54 -1.73 22.62 -9.54
CA PRO A 54 -2.44 21.47 -10.06
C PRO A 54 -1.52 20.53 -10.86
N LYS A 55 -1.75 19.23 -10.77
CA LYS A 55 -0.99 18.20 -11.47
C LYS A 55 -1.90 17.46 -12.44
N ALA A 56 -1.48 17.28 -13.68
CA ALA A 56 -2.17 16.38 -14.61
C ALA A 56 -2.00 14.92 -14.16
N PRO A 57 -2.92 14.02 -14.50
CA PRO A 57 -2.66 12.59 -14.48
C PRO A 57 -1.39 12.24 -15.26
N ASP A 58 -0.85 11.05 -15.07
CA ASP A 58 0.31 10.61 -15.85
C ASP A 58 -0.05 10.32 -17.32
N ALA A 59 0.94 9.86 -18.09
CA ALA A 59 0.77 9.59 -19.53
C ALA A 59 -0.32 8.54 -19.82
N ASP A 60 -0.61 7.66 -18.85
CA ASP A 60 -1.63 6.61 -18.95
C ASP A 60 -2.94 6.97 -18.20
N GLY A 61 -3.05 8.21 -17.69
CA GLY A 61 -4.23 8.73 -17.04
C GLY A 61 -4.33 8.44 -15.54
N PHE A 62 -3.30 7.82 -14.92
CA PHE A 62 -3.35 7.48 -13.50
C PHE A 62 -3.20 8.71 -12.60
N LEU A 63 -3.99 8.71 -11.52
CA LEU A 63 -3.98 9.76 -10.50
C LEU A 63 -2.85 9.49 -9.52
N GLN A 64 -1.83 10.34 -9.54
CA GLN A 64 -0.63 10.17 -8.71
C GLN A 64 -0.61 11.07 -7.47
N ARG A 65 -1.49 12.08 -7.36
CA ARG A 65 -1.52 13.04 -6.25
C ARG A 65 -2.61 12.71 -5.26
N TRP A 66 -2.25 12.56 -3.98
CA TRP A 66 -3.14 12.10 -2.93
C TRP A 66 -2.84 12.75 -1.58
N LEU A 67 -3.88 12.94 -0.79
CA LEU A 67 -3.81 13.06 0.66
C LEU A 67 -3.93 11.65 1.22
N LEU A 68 -2.89 11.18 1.88
CA LEU A 68 -2.81 9.84 2.47
C LEU A 68 -2.81 9.96 3.99
N LEU A 69 -3.74 9.29 4.66
CA LEU A 69 -3.73 9.16 6.12
C LEU A 69 -2.71 8.10 6.54
N GLU A 70 -1.96 8.37 7.58
CA GLU A 70 -1.16 7.35 8.26
C GLU A 70 -2.02 6.14 8.60
N PRO A 71 -1.46 4.91 8.57
CA PRO A 71 -2.25 3.69 8.65
C PRO A 71 -2.99 3.55 9.98
N ILE A 72 -4.28 3.29 9.91
CA ILE A 72 -5.12 2.92 11.04
C ILE A 72 -4.84 1.47 11.39
N ASN A 73 -4.51 1.19 12.65
CA ASN A 73 -4.27 -0.17 13.11
C ASN A 73 -5.54 -1.01 13.07
N LYS A 74 -5.52 -2.07 12.30
CA LYS A 74 -6.63 -3.06 12.19
C LYS A 74 -6.02 -4.46 12.17
N PRO A 75 -5.57 -4.98 13.33
CA PRO A 75 -4.86 -6.25 13.40
C PRO A 75 -5.67 -7.37 12.77
N ASN A 76 -5.02 -8.05 11.85
CA ASN A 76 -5.56 -9.20 11.17
C ASN A 76 -4.47 -10.27 11.10
N ARG A 77 -4.76 -11.47 11.58
CA ARG A 77 -3.76 -12.54 11.70
C ARG A 77 -3.70 -13.47 10.47
N SER A 78 -4.66 -13.38 9.57
CA SER A 78 -4.80 -14.35 8.48
C SER A 78 -5.69 -13.81 7.37
N ASN A 79 -5.36 -14.14 6.12
CA ASN A 79 -6.22 -13.84 4.96
C ASN A 79 -7.57 -14.57 5.00
N THR A 80 -7.70 -15.63 5.78
CA THR A 80 -8.95 -16.38 5.90
C THR A 80 -10.09 -15.59 6.56
N VAL A 81 -9.79 -14.48 7.23
CA VAL A 81 -10.81 -13.59 7.79
C VAL A 81 -11.23 -12.46 6.84
N PHE A 82 -10.58 -12.31 5.68
CA PHE A 82 -10.95 -11.35 4.65
C PHE A 82 -12.17 -11.84 3.85
N THR A 83 -13.27 -12.04 4.55
CA THR A 83 -14.56 -12.22 3.89
C THR A 83 -15.11 -10.85 3.45
N ASP A 84 -15.95 -10.83 2.43
CA ASP A 84 -16.60 -9.60 1.96
C ASP A 84 -17.29 -8.85 3.10
N SER A 85 -17.97 -9.57 3.98
CA SER A 85 -18.65 -8.99 5.15
C SER A 85 -17.67 -8.35 6.14
N TYR A 86 -16.52 -8.98 6.39
CA TYR A 86 -15.49 -8.41 7.26
C TYR A 86 -14.90 -7.13 6.66
N VAL A 87 -14.53 -7.18 5.37
CA VAL A 87 -13.93 -6.06 4.66
C VAL A 87 -14.92 -4.87 4.58
N ARG A 88 -16.17 -5.14 4.19
CA ARG A 88 -17.21 -4.10 4.12
C ARG A 88 -17.49 -3.49 5.50
N ASN A 89 -17.57 -4.31 6.54
CA ASN A 89 -17.73 -3.79 7.91
C ASN A 89 -16.53 -2.94 8.34
N ALA A 90 -15.32 -3.36 8.01
CA ALA A 90 -14.12 -2.59 8.31
C ALA A 90 -14.12 -1.22 7.63
N PHE A 91 -14.55 -1.12 6.37
CA PHE A 91 -14.65 0.16 5.65
C PHE A 91 -15.82 1.02 6.09
N ASN A 92 -16.93 0.42 6.52
CA ASN A 92 -18.10 1.15 7.04
C ASN A 92 -17.93 1.60 8.50
N THR A 93 -16.91 1.11 9.22
CA THR A 93 -16.61 1.57 10.57
C THR A 93 -16.08 3.00 10.52
N GLU A 94 -16.68 3.91 11.28
CA GLU A 94 -16.18 5.28 11.44
C GLU A 94 -15.05 5.27 12.48
N TYR A 95 -13.83 5.44 12.05
CA TYR A 95 -12.63 5.47 12.91
C TYR A 95 -12.35 6.86 13.46
N PHE A 96 -12.77 7.90 12.74
CA PHE A 96 -12.62 9.30 13.12
C PHE A 96 -13.78 10.14 12.56
N PRO A 97 -14.12 11.28 13.18
CA PRO A 97 -15.24 12.12 12.77
C PRO A 97 -15.15 12.56 11.31
N ASN A 98 -16.29 12.53 10.61
CA ASN A 98 -16.42 12.96 9.22
C ASN A 98 -15.56 12.16 8.23
N GLN A 99 -15.16 10.95 8.56
CA GLN A 99 -14.31 10.09 7.74
C GLN A 99 -14.77 9.99 6.28
N SER A 100 -16.08 9.92 6.05
CA SER A 100 -16.69 9.81 4.72
C SER A 100 -16.77 11.13 3.94
N THR A 101 -16.60 12.27 4.59
CA THR A 101 -16.82 13.61 4.00
C THR A 101 -15.62 14.54 4.10
N VAL A 102 -14.71 14.35 5.07
CA VAL A 102 -13.57 15.22 5.29
C VAL A 102 -12.70 15.35 4.04
N ILE A 103 -12.27 16.57 3.75
CA ILE A 103 -11.22 16.87 2.78
C ILE A 103 -10.09 17.50 3.59
N PRO A 104 -9.07 16.70 3.93
CA PRO A 104 -8.01 17.16 4.82
C PRO A 104 -7.00 18.01 4.08
N HIS A 105 -6.16 18.71 4.86
CA HIS A 105 -4.95 19.38 4.38
C HIS A 105 -3.72 18.59 4.79
N ASP A 106 -2.58 18.93 4.20
CA ASP A 106 -1.28 18.40 4.62
C ASP A 106 -1.00 18.74 6.09
N GLY A 107 -0.65 17.73 6.88
CA GLY A 107 -0.38 17.85 8.30
C GLY A 107 -1.61 17.86 9.21
N ASP A 108 -2.84 17.86 8.67
CA ASP A 108 -4.04 17.71 9.49
C ASP A 108 -3.99 16.38 10.26
N LYS A 109 -4.46 16.42 11.51
CA LYS A 109 -4.42 15.28 12.40
C LYS A 109 -5.81 14.78 12.75
N VAL A 110 -5.92 13.46 12.90
CA VAL A 110 -7.14 12.81 13.38
C VAL A 110 -6.80 11.86 14.53
N LYS A 111 -7.70 11.76 15.49
CA LYS A 111 -7.57 10.83 16.61
C LYS A 111 -8.34 9.55 16.28
N VAL A 112 -7.64 8.40 16.32
CA VAL A 112 -8.20 7.06 16.11
C VAL A 112 -7.85 6.21 17.33
N GLY A 113 -8.82 5.97 18.21
CA GLY A 113 -8.53 5.35 19.51
C GLY A 113 -7.50 6.16 20.29
N ASP A 114 -6.38 5.54 20.66
CA ASP A 114 -5.28 6.19 21.35
C ASP A 114 -4.20 6.76 20.42
N GLN A 115 -4.37 6.64 19.12
CA GLN A 115 -3.40 7.10 18.12
C GLN A 115 -3.80 8.47 17.58
N GLU A 116 -2.81 9.34 17.39
CA GLU A 116 -2.92 10.55 16.58
C GLU A 116 -2.24 10.28 15.23
N LEU A 117 -3.00 10.36 14.14
CA LEU A 117 -2.57 10.08 12.79
C LEU A 117 -2.61 11.35 11.96
N ALA A 118 -1.60 11.55 11.12
CA ALA A 118 -1.48 12.72 10.25
C ALA A 118 -1.84 12.39 8.79
N TRP A 119 -2.37 13.39 8.09
CA TRP A 119 -2.55 13.39 6.65
C TRP A 119 -1.31 13.95 5.96
N HIS A 120 -0.92 13.31 4.85
CA HIS A 120 0.26 13.70 4.06
C HIS A 120 -0.14 13.97 2.62
N ALA A 121 0.15 15.17 2.13
CA ALA A 121 -0.03 15.56 0.74
C ALA A 121 1.15 15.09 -0.10
N LEU A 122 0.97 14.07 -0.93
CA LEU A 122 2.04 13.38 -1.63
C LEU A 122 1.75 13.18 -3.13
N ASP A 123 2.81 13.28 -3.92
CA ASP A 123 2.86 12.84 -5.30
C ASP A 123 3.56 11.48 -5.37
N SER A 124 2.86 10.45 -5.85
CA SER A 124 3.48 9.16 -6.19
C SER A 124 4.42 9.32 -7.39
N ALA A 125 5.58 8.68 -7.31
CA ALA A 125 6.53 8.62 -8.42
C ALA A 125 6.14 7.58 -9.49
N ASN A 126 5.23 6.66 -9.15
CA ASN A 126 4.77 5.58 -10.01
C ASN A 126 3.28 5.75 -10.32
N PHE A 127 2.79 5.03 -11.34
CA PHE A 127 1.36 4.95 -11.66
C PHE A 127 0.54 4.39 -10.48
N ASN A 128 1.13 3.48 -9.69
CA ASN A 128 0.54 2.93 -8.50
C ASN A 128 1.09 3.60 -7.23
N VAL A 129 0.20 3.87 -6.30
CA VAL A 129 0.49 4.48 -5.01
C VAL A 129 0.96 3.41 -4.04
N LYS A 130 2.21 3.48 -3.62
CA LYS A 130 2.92 2.47 -2.82
C LYS A 130 2.64 2.61 -1.32
N LEU A 131 1.44 2.24 -0.85
CA LEU A 131 1.04 2.41 0.56
C LEU A 131 1.96 1.69 1.54
N PHE A 132 2.45 0.49 1.17
CA PHE A 132 3.44 -0.20 1.99
C PHE A 132 4.70 0.67 2.21
N ARG A 133 5.20 1.31 1.13
CA ARG A 133 6.39 2.17 1.20
C ARG A 133 6.10 3.47 1.94
N PHE A 134 4.90 4.00 1.84
CA PHE A 134 4.44 5.14 2.63
C PHE A 134 4.52 4.83 4.13
N ALA A 135 3.86 3.77 4.60
CA ALA A 135 3.89 3.38 6.01
C ALA A 135 5.31 3.03 6.50
N TYR A 136 6.05 2.24 5.71
CA TYR A 136 7.44 1.88 6.04
C TYR A 136 8.34 3.09 6.19
N GLY A 137 8.24 4.05 5.26
CA GLY A 137 9.06 5.27 5.27
C GLY A 137 8.78 6.17 6.46
N LEU A 138 7.54 6.14 7.00
CA LEU A 138 7.13 6.88 8.19
C LEU A 138 7.32 6.10 9.50
N ASN A 139 7.94 4.92 9.46
CA ASN A 139 8.09 4.03 10.61
C ASN A 139 6.73 3.62 11.24
N LYS A 140 5.72 3.42 10.42
CA LYS A 140 4.37 3.01 10.83
C LYS A 140 4.12 1.53 10.49
N PRO A 141 3.12 0.89 11.11
CA PRO A 141 2.72 -0.48 10.76
C PRO A 141 2.37 -0.61 9.28
N THR A 142 2.85 -1.68 8.64
CA THR A 142 2.63 -1.96 7.21
C THR A 142 1.62 -3.08 6.97
N TYR A 143 1.30 -3.86 8.00
CA TYR A 143 0.38 -5.00 7.96
C TYR A 143 -0.70 -4.86 9.02
N GLY A 144 -1.87 -5.44 8.75
CA GLY A 144 -3.02 -5.35 9.64
C GLY A 144 -3.48 -3.91 9.82
N VAL A 145 -3.60 -3.18 8.74
CA VAL A 145 -3.89 -1.74 8.72
C VAL A 145 -4.92 -1.38 7.66
N ILE A 146 -5.58 -0.23 7.87
CA ILE A 146 -6.40 0.43 6.85
C ILE A 146 -5.75 1.76 6.49
N PHE A 147 -5.63 2.03 5.20
CA PHE A 147 -5.24 3.30 4.64
C PHE A 147 -6.44 4.05 4.09
N TRP A 148 -6.45 5.37 4.28
CA TRP A 148 -7.41 6.28 3.65
C TRP A 148 -6.68 7.21 2.70
N ALA A 149 -7.27 7.40 1.53
CA ALA A 149 -6.75 8.27 0.49
C ALA A 149 -7.84 9.22 0.00
N VAL A 150 -7.51 10.49 -0.17
CA VAL A 150 -8.42 11.51 -0.72
C VAL A 150 -7.68 12.31 -1.78
N THR A 151 -8.36 12.58 -2.89
CA THR A 151 -7.86 13.52 -3.89
C THR A 151 -9.00 14.31 -4.52
N ILE A 152 -8.67 15.46 -5.12
CA ILE A 152 -9.62 16.30 -5.82
C ILE A 152 -9.26 16.32 -7.29
N VAL A 153 -10.18 15.85 -8.10
CA VAL A 153 -10.07 15.87 -9.56
C VAL A 153 -10.90 17.02 -10.11
N ASN A 154 -10.27 17.93 -10.83
CA ASN A 154 -10.95 19.01 -11.50
C ASN A 154 -11.15 18.66 -12.97
N SER A 155 -12.40 18.62 -13.38
CA SER A 155 -12.80 18.39 -14.77
C SER A 155 -13.01 19.73 -15.49
N PRO A 156 -12.49 19.93 -16.70
CA PRO A 156 -12.69 21.16 -17.47
C PRO A 156 -14.13 21.36 -17.93
N ARG A 157 -14.93 20.30 -17.98
CA ARG A 157 -16.33 20.26 -18.37
C ARG A 157 -17.09 19.19 -17.60
N GLU A 158 -18.39 19.18 -17.69
CA GLU A 158 -19.17 18.01 -17.29
C GLU A 158 -18.88 16.85 -18.25
N MET A 159 -18.58 15.68 -17.70
CA MET A 159 -18.32 14.45 -18.47
C MET A 159 -19.27 13.36 -17.99
N GLN A 160 -20.15 12.93 -18.87
CA GLN A 160 -21.09 11.84 -18.61
C GLN A 160 -20.50 10.50 -19.09
N ASN A 161 -21.05 9.40 -18.55
CA ASN A 161 -20.65 8.03 -18.90
C ASN A 161 -19.18 7.71 -18.63
N VAL A 162 -18.53 8.46 -17.77
CA VAL A 162 -17.18 8.20 -17.31
C VAL A 162 -17.19 7.00 -16.37
N ARG A 163 -16.13 6.26 -16.30
CA ARG A 163 -15.95 5.15 -15.35
C ARG A 163 -14.66 5.31 -14.57
N LEU A 164 -14.73 4.97 -13.29
CA LEU A 164 -13.53 4.85 -12.46
C LEU A 164 -12.97 3.45 -12.64
N ALA A 165 -11.73 3.33 -13.07
CA ALA A 165 -10.99 2.09 -13.13
C ALA A 165 -9.98 2.04 -11.99
N ALA A 166 -9.99 0.96 -11.24
CA ALA A 166 -9.15 0.78 -10.07
C ALA A 166 -8.47 -0.59 -10.07
N GLY A 167 -7.26 -0.63 -9.51
CA GLY A 167 -6.53 -1.85 -9.20
C GLY A 167 -5.91 -1.74 -7.81
N SER A 168 -5.87 -2.85 -7.09
CA SER A 168 -5.27 -2.92 -5.76
C SER A 168 -4.75 -4.32 -5.51
N ASN A 169 -3.65 -4.46 -4.80
CA ASN A 169 -3.19 -5.78 -4.34
C ASN A 169 -3.69 -6.15 -2.94
N SER A 170 -4.59 -5.35 -2.41
CA SER A 170 -5.33 -5.61 -1.17
C SER A 170 -6.79 -5.21 -1.38
N ALA A 171 -7.67 -5.58 -0.47
CA ALA A 171 -9.07 -5.18 -0.57
C ALA A 171 -9.19 -3.66 -0.49
N SER A 172 -10.00 -3.08 -1.36
CA SER A 172 -10.22 -1.64 -1.43
C SER A 172 -11.65 -1.29 -1.82
N ILE A 173 -12.05 -0.07 -1.48
CA ILE A 173 -13.34 0.52 -1.85
C ILE A 173 -13.11 1.98 -2.25
N TRP A 174 -13.88 2.45 -3.24
CA TRP A 174 -13.69 3.77 -3.84
C TRP A 174 -15.00 4.51 -3.99
N TRP A 175 -15.00 5.79 -3.65
CA TRP A 175 -16.14 6.70 -3.79
C TRP A 175 -15.79 7.88 -4.69
N VAL A 176 -16.73 8.28 -5.51
CA VAL A 176 -16.67 9.51 -6.31
C VAL A 176 -17.82 10.40 -5.86
N ASN A 177 -17.52 11.61 -5.42
CA ASN A 177 -18.48 12.58 -4.89
C ASN A 177 -19.43 12.00 -3.80
N GLY A 178 -18.88 11.13 -2.93
CA GLY A 178 -19.61 10.48 -1.85
C GLY A 178 -20.44 9.26 -2.25
N GLN A 179 -20.49 8.90 -3.54
CA GLN A 179 -21.16 7.70 -4.03
C GLN A 179 -20.15 6.57 -4.24
N GLU A 180 -20.46 5.39 -3.73
CA GLU A 180 -19.65 4.19 -3.94
C GLU A 180 -19.60 3.88 -5.44
N ALA A 181 -18.37 3.80 -5.97
CA ALA A 181 -18.12 3.58 -7.38
C ALA A 181 -17.59 2.18 -7.67
N VAL A 182 -16.64 1.71 -6.87
CA VAL A 182 -15.92 0.44 -7.06
C VAL A 182 -15.58 -0.18 -5.72
N ASP A 183 -15.71 -1.49 -5.63
CA ASP A 183 -15.15 -2.31 -4.56
C ASP A 183 -14.32 -3.49 -5.12
N LEU A 184 -13.23 -3.81 -4.44
CA LEU A 184 -12.38 -4.97 -4.67
C LEU A 184 -12.12 -5.61 -3.31
N PHE A 185 -12.75 -6.73 -3.00
CA PHE A 185 -12.67 -7.31 -1.66
C PHE A 185 -11.74 -8.53 -1.55
N ASP A 186 -11.32 -9.09 -2.67
CA ASP A 186 -10.36 -10.18 -2.66
C ASP A 186 -8.92 -9.68 -2.47
N ASP A 187 -8.08 -10.51 -1.84
CA ASP A 187 -6.63 -10.28 -1.81
C ASP A 187 -6.06 -10.61 -3.18
N ARG A 188 -5.47 -9.63 -3.85
CA ARG A 188 -5.11 -9.70 -5.27
C ARG A 188 -3.69 -9.27 -5.53
N ARG A 189 -3.23 -9.59 -6.73
CA ARG A 189 -2.07 -8.93 -7.32
C ARG A 189 -2.49 -7.57 -7.86
N MET A 190 -1.55 -6.60 -7.84
CA MET A 190 -1.76 -5.32 -8.52
C MET A 190 -1.96 -5.55 -10.01
N VAL A 191 -3.18 -5.31 -10.46
CA VAL A 191 -3.58 -5.33 -11.86
C VAL A 191 -4.17 -3.96 -12.19
N MET A 192 -3.75 -3.35 -13.29
CA MET A 192 -4.33 -2.10 -13.76
C MET A 192 -5.77 -2.37 -14.24
N ASP A 193 -6.70 -1.47 -13.85
CA ASP A 193 -8.11 -1.54 -14.26
C ASP A 193 -8.79 -2.88 -13.93
N ASP A 194 -8.38 -3.51 -12.84
CA ASP A 194 -8.90 -4.81 -12.40
C ASP A 194 -10.42 -4.80 -12.19
N VAL A 195 -10.93 -3.67 -11.68
CA VAL A 195 -12.37 -3.41 -11.59
C VAL A 195 -12.68 -2.03 -12.15
N VAL A 196 -13.80 -1.96 -12.88
CA VAL A 196 -14.29 -0.74 -13.49
C VAL A 196 -15.69 -0.45 -12.98
N SER A 197 -15.94 0.80 -12.55
CA SER A 197 -17.23 1.24 -12.03
C SER A 197 -18.33 1.15 -13.07
N LYS A 198 -19.58 1.24 -12.61
CA LYS A 198 -20.70 1.68 -13.46
C LYS A 198 -20.41 3.08 -14.01
N ARG A 199 -21.16 3.48 -15.03
CA ARG A 199 -21.10 4.84 -15.56
C ARG A 199 -21.46 5.86 -14.51
N LEU A 200 -20.67 6.92 -14.41
CA LEU A 200 -20.84 8.04 -13.50
C LEU A 200 -20.66 9.36 -14.26
N THR A 201 -20.93 10.45 -13.59
CA THR A 201 -20.73 11.80 -14.13
C THR A 201 -19.63 12.49 -13.33
N LEU A 202 -18.61 13.01 -14.01
CA LEU A 202 -17.71 14.00 -13.44
C LEU A 202 -18.30 15.39 -13.70
N HIS A 203 -18.57 16.11 -12.62
CA HIS A 203 -19.05 17.49 -12.72
C HIS A 203 -17.95 18.41 -13.20
N ARG A 204 -18.30 19.47 -13.92
CA ARG A 204 -17.36 20.54 -14.24
C ARG A 204 -16.77 21.11 -12.95
N GLY A 205 -15.46 21.27 -12.91
CA GLY A 205 -14.73 21.68 -11.72
C GLY A 205 -14.48 20.50 -10.78
N ARG A 206 -14.70 20.71 -9.51
CA ARG A 206 -14.28 19.85 -8.41
C ARG A 206 -15.08 18.56 -8.29
N ASN A 207 -14.36 17.43 -8.27
CA ASN A 207 -14.87 16.11 -7.92
C ASN A 207 -13.96 15.50 -6.85
N VAL A 208 -14.53 14.94 -5.80
CA VAL A 208 -13.78 14.34 -4.69
C VAL A 208 -13.73 12.84 -4.88
N ILE A 209 -12.53 12.31 -4.94
CA ILE A 209 -12.28 10.87 -4.98
C ILE A 209 -11.75 10.44 -3.63
N ARG A 210 -12.36 9.44 -3.06
CA ARG A 210 -11.95 8.85 -1.77
C ARG A 210 -11.75 7.36 -1.94
N GLY A 211 -10.74 6.82 -1.27
CA GLY A 211 -10.46 5.39 -1.26
C GLY A 211 -10.07 4.90 0.13
N ALA A 212 -10.42 3.68 0.41
CA ALA A 212 -9.90 2.96 1.57
C ALA A 212 -9.31 1.63 1.11
N VAL A 213 -8.14 1.29 1.66
CA VAL A 213 -7.41 0.05 1.35
C VAL A 213 -7.10 -0.65 2.66
N ILE A 214 -7.56 -1.90 2.82
CA ILE A 214 -7.23 -2.72 3.99
C ILE A 214 -6.18 -3.74 3.61
N ASN A 215 -5.11 -3.79 4.40
CA ASN A 215 -4.01 -4.73 4.19
C ASN A 215 -3.93 -5.78 5.28
N GLY A 216 -3.90 -7.04 4.85
CA GLY A 216 -3.43 -8.16 5.66
C GLY A 216 -1.93 -8.37 5.50
N PRO A 217 -1.45 -9.62 5.44
CA PRO A 217 -0.08 -9.91 5.05
C PRO A 217 0.11 -9.66 3.56
N GLY A 218 1.15 -8.91 3.17
CA GLY A 218 1.49 -8.63 1.79
C GLY A 218 1.73 -7.15 1.50
N LEU A 219 1.82 -6.79 0.22
CA LEU A 219 1.95 -5.41 -0.21
C LEU A 219 0.57 -4.74 -0.28
N SER A 220 0.53 -3.44 -0.05
CA SER A 220 -0.65 -2.60 -0.21
C SER A 220 -0.34 -1.47 -1.17
N ASP A 221 -0.81 -1.59 -2.37
CA ASP A 221 -0.68 -0.59 -3.42
C ASP A 221 -2.02 -0.44 -4.12
N PHE A 222 -2.27 0.71 -4.70
CA PHE A 222 -3.43 0.92 -5.56
C PHE A 222 -3.07 1.75 -6.78
N CYS A 223 -3.83 1.63 -7.83
CA CYS A 223 -3.86 2.56 -8.96
C CYS A 223 -5.30 2.90 -9.32
N VAL A 224 -5.51 4.16 -9.73
CA VAL A 224 -6.84 4.67 -10.09
C VAL A 224 -6.71 5.62 -11.26
N ARG A 225 -7.61 5.49 -12.23
CA ARG A 225 -7.78 6.43 -13.33
C ARG A 225 -9.24 6.52 -13.78
N PHE A 226 -9.56 7.57 -14.52
CA PHE A 226 -10.84 7.66 -15.21
C PHE A 226 -10.70 7.23 -16.66
N ILE A 227 -11.67 6.49 -17.14
CA ILE A 227 -11.76 6.06 -18.53
C ILE A 227 -13.11 6.48 -19.11
N ASP A 228 -13.13 6.69 -20.40
CA ASP A 228 -14.34 7.03 -21.16
C ASP A 228 -15.19 5.77 -21.51
N GLU A 229 -16.21 5.93 -22.34
CA GLU A 229 -17.06 4.83 -22.80
C GLU A 229 -16.33 3.77 -23.61
N ASN A 230 -15.28 4.15 -24.31
CA ASN A 230 -14.46 3.24 -25.14
C ASN A 230 -13.40 2.50 -24.32
N GLY A 231 -13.17 2.94 -23.09
CA GLY A 231 -12.10 2.43 -22.22
C GLY A 231 -10.81 3.24 -22.34
N ASP A 232 -10.83 4.38 -23.04
CA ASP A 232 -9.67 5.22 -23.20
C ASP A 232 -9.44 6.10 -21.95
N PRO A 233 -8.19 6.27 -21.51
CA PRO A 233 -7.88 7.10 -20.34
C PRO A 233 -8.23 8.57 -20.54
N ILE A 234 -8.92 9.18 -19.59
CA ILE A 234 -9.23 10.61 -19.58
C ILE A 234 -8.04 11.36 -18.98
N LYS A 235 -7.37 12.19 -19.80
CA LYS A 235 -6.12 12.87 -19.45
C LYS A 235 -6.23 14.38 -19.31
N ASP A 236 -7.34 14.98 -19.71
CA ASP A 236 -7.59 16.43 -19.64
C ASP A 236 -8.14 16.88 -18.26
N LEU A 237 -7.92 16.05 -17.24
CA LEU A 237 -8.19 16.35 -15.84
C LEU A 237 -6.98 17.01 -15.18
N THR A 238 -7.22 17.72 -14.08
CA THR A 238 -6.15 18.14 -13.18
C THR A 238 -6.46 17.69 -11.76
N VAL A 239 -5.42 17.38 -11.00
CA VAL A 239 -5.50 16.94 -9.61
C VAL A 239 -4.96 18.04 -8.72
N SER A 240 -5.78 18.48 -7.76
CA SER A 240 -5.39 19.45 -6.74
C SER A 240 -5.61 18.84 -5.35
N LEU A 241 -4.91 19.40 -4.37
CA LEU A 241 -5.21 19.22 -2.96
C LEU A 241 -5.64 20.59 -2.46
N ASP A 242 -6.63 20.69 -1.60
CA ASP A 242 -7.27 21.94 -1.20
C ASP A 242 -6.34 22.84 -0.37
N ASN A 243 -5.13 23.06 -0.87
CA ASN A 243 -4.18 24.04 -0.33
C ASN A 243 -4.23 25.37 -1.09
N ALA A 244 -5.11 25.50 -2.08
CA ALA A 244 -5.29 26.72 -2.86
C ALA A 244 -6.38 27.56 -2.21
N GLY A 245 -6.01 28.35 -1.19
CA GLY A 245 -6.92 29.34 -0.65
C GLY A 245 -6.72 29.65 0.83
N LYS A 246 -5.55 30.14 1.21
CA LYS A 246 -5.37 31.14 2.28
C LYS A 246 -4.47 32.24 1.77
#